data_af8453e3a2b7b788ac5f2b7ccf68bd7c
#
_entry.id   af8453e3a2b7b788ac5f2b7ccf68bd7c
#
_cell.length_a   1.000
_cell.length_b   1.000
_cell.length_c   1.000
_cell.angle_alpha   90.00
_cell.angle_beta   90.00
_cell.angle_gamma   90.00
#
_symmetry.space_group_name_H-M   'P 1'
#
loop_
_entity.id
_entity.type
_entity.pdbx_description
1 polymer ?
#
loop_
_entity_poly.entity_id
_entity_poly.type
_entity_poly.pdbx_seq_one_letter_code
_entity_poly.pdbx_strand_id
1 'polypeptide(L)'
;MKLRRGDVLENENTIMDRLNETDIAKYTIKDSVFTNLFQDKKYLIQLYKTIHPEDKDVTEAELKDITIHNILTDDIYNDLGFLVGDRLVILVEAQSTWTENIVIRSLIYLMTTYQDYFKRTKQNLYASRKIKMPKPELYVIYTGERKDHPEYISLSDAFFGGHTGFIDAKVKVLYGTDEDDIISQYVTFTKVYNEQMKQYGRTRETIMETIRICKDKNVLREYLQSREKEVVSIMLAMYDEKEILREYIEYEKYHAAEEAAKKAAQEATKKATKEAKENAIKMIKAGKLSIEDIPQFFTSLTPEDIKEIKKELMQTV
;
A
#
# COMPACT_ATOMS: atom_id res chain seq x y z
N MET A 1 25.56 -16.21 -16.24
CA MET A 1 25.52 -17.32 -15.28
C MET A 1 24.11 -17.89 -15.35
N LYS A 2 23.91 -19.06 -15.96
CA LYS A 2 22.57 -19.67 -16.12
C LYS A 2 22.20 -20.30 -14.77
N LEU A 3 21.23 -19.75 -14.06
CA LEU A 3 20.59 -20.41 -12.92
C LEU A 3 19.98 -21.73 -13.40
N ARG A 4 20.24 -22.82 -12.70
CA ARG A 4 19.69 -24.13 -13.04
C ARG A 4 18.19 -24.14 -12.70
N ARG A 5 17.41 -24.78 -13.56
CA ARG A 5 15.93 -24.90 -13.43
C ARG A 5 15.48 -25.49 -12.08
N GLY A 6 16.37 -26.22 -11.37
CA GLY A 6 16.13 -26.77 -10.04
C GLY A 6 16.15 -25.72 -8.93
N ASP A 7 17.04 -24.72 -9.02
CA ASP A 7 17.20 -23.69 -7.97
C ASP A 7 15.99 -22.72 -7.96
N VAL A 8 15.30 -22.55 -9.11
CA VAL A 8 14.09 -21.75 -9.23
C VAL A 8 12.89 -22.46 -8.61
N LEU A 9 12.76 -23.79 -8.85
CA LEU A 9 11.64 -24.60 -8.31
C LEU A 9 11.74 -24.81 -6.79
N GLU A 10 12.96 -24.91 -6.22
CA GLU A 10 13.15 -24.96 -4.76
C GLU A 10 12.76 -23.62 -4.11
N ASN A 11 13.04 -22.48 -4.75
CA ASN A 11 12.61 -21.16 -4.26
C ASN A 11 11.08 -20.97 -4.38
N GLU A 12 10.46 -21.42 -5.47
CA GLU A 12 9.01 -21.34 -5.66
C GLU A 12 8.24 -22.15 -4.60
N ASN A 13 8.65 -23.37 -4.32
CA ASN A 13 8.04 -24.20 -3.28
C ASN A 13 8.26 -23.60 -1.89
N THR A 14 9.41 -23.01 -1.61
CA THR A 14 9.70 -22.37 -0.32
C THR A 14 8.88 -21.09 -0.11
N ILE A 15 8.62 -20.32 -1.17
CA ILE A 15 7.75 -19.13 -1.12
C ILE A 15 6.28 -19.56 -1.00
N MET A 16 5.83 -20.56 -1.75
CA MET A 16 4.46 -21.09 -1.67
C MET A 16 4.16 -21.74 -0.31
N ASP A 17 5.13 -22.46 0.30
CA ASP A 17 4.99 -23.00 1.65
C ASP A 17 4.98 -21.90 2.73
N ARG A 18 5.61 -20.76 2.48
CA ARG A 18 5.53 -19.57 3.36
C ARG A 18 4.24 -18.77 3.20
N LEU A 19 3.58 -18.87 2.05
CA LEU A 19 2.34 -18.17 1.70
C LEU A 19 1.08 -19.03 1.89
N ASN A 20 1.13 -20.11 2.67
CA ASN A 20 -0.09 -20.82 3.02
C ASN A 20 -1.08 -19.88 3.71
N GLU A 21 -2.34 -19.88 3.26
CA GLU A 21 -3.42 -18.97 3.70
C GLU A 21 -3.55 -18.83 5.23
N THR A 22 -3.15 -19.85 5.99
CA THR A 22 -3.16 -19.82 7.46
C THR A 22 -2.04 -18.95 8.05
N ASP A 23 -0.94 -18.76 7.35
CA ASP A 23 0.17 -17.91 7.80
C ASP A 23 -0.07 -16.46 7.39
N ILE A 24 -0.63 -16.20 6.22
CA ILE A 24 -1.09 -14.86 5.80
C ILE A 24 -2.12 -14.34 6.79
N ALA A 25 -3.10 -15.15 7.22
CA ALA A 25 -4.10 -14.76 8.18
C ALA A 25 -3.54 -14.45 9.58
N LYS A 26 -2.40 -15.04 9.98
CA LYS A 26 -1.72 -14.72 11.24
C LYS A 26 -0.89 -13.44 11.18
N TYR A 27 -0.44 -13.04 10.00
CA TYR A 27 0.34 -11.81 9.79
C TYR A 27 -0.54 -10.56 9.64
N THR A 28 -1.86 -10.69 9.44
CA THR A 28 -2.81 -9.57 9.30
C THR A 28 -3.21 -8.89 10.62
N ILE A 29 -2.70 -9.32 11.78
CA ILE A 29 -3.02 -8.73 13.10
C ILE A 29 -1.73 -8.21 13.74
N LYS A 30 -1.08 -7.23 13.10
CA LYS A 30 0.11 -6.63 13.72
C LYS A 30 -0.10 -5.14 13.87
N ASP A 31 -0.38 -4.78 15.10
CA ASP A 31 -0.43 -3.41 15.53
C ASP A 31 0.94 -2.76 15.34
N SER A 32 0.99 -1.65 14.61
CA SER A 32 2.18 -0.81 14.60
C SER A 32 2.43 -0.23 15.99
N VAL A 33 3.62 0.27 16.23
CA VAL A 33 3.92 1.01 17.49
C VAL A 33 2.95 2.17 17.66
N PHE A 34 2.53 2.80 16.58
CA PHE A 34 1.53 3.87 16.57
C PHE A 34 0.18 3.38 17.11
N THR A 35 -0.37 2.33 16.51
CA THR A 35 -1.64 1.74 16.94
C THR A 35 -1.55 1.23 18.36
N ASN A 36 -0.47 0.52 18.72
CA ASN A 36 -0.28 0.00 20.07
C ASN A 36 -0.20 1.10 21.14
N LEU A 37 0.50 2.21 20.84
CA LEU A 37 0.59 3.36 21.73
C LEU A 37 -0.80 3.97 21.96
N PHE A 38 -1.54 4.26 20.90
CA PHE A 38 -2.80 5.00 20.98
C PHE A 38 -4.05 4.13 21.19
N GLN A 39 -3.94 2.82 21.19
CA GLN A 39 -4.98 1.92 21.75
C GLN A 39 -5.12 2.09 23.26
N ASP A 40 -4.06 2.49 23.95
CA ASP A 40 -4.14 2.82 25.36
C ASP A 40 -4.78 4.19 25.57
N LYS A 41 -5.93 4.20 26.25
CA LYS A 41 -6.71 5.42 26.51
C LYS A 41 -5.93 6.52 27.20
N LYS A 42 -4.93 6.15 28.02
CA LYS A 42 -4.02 7.09 28.66
C LYS A 42 -3.24 7.92 27.65
N TYR A 43 -2.75 7.33 26.57
CA TYR A 43 -2.01 8.05 25.53
C TYR A 43 -2.97 8.66 24.49
N LEU A 44 -4.11 8.00 24.25
CA LEU A 44 -5.14 8.53 23.37
C LEU A 44 -5.73 9.85 23.87
N ILE A 45 -5.96 9.99 25.19
CA ILE A 45 -6.44 11.25 25.76
C ILE A 45 -5.37 12.37 25.68
N GLN A 46 -4.09 12.02 25.81
CA GLN A 46 -3.01 12.98 25.61
C GLN A 46 -2.98 13.49 24.18
N LEU A 47 -3.09 12.56 23.20
CA LEU A 47 -3.20 12.89 21.78
C LEU A 47 -4.38 13.84 21.53
N TYR A 48 -5.58 13.51 22.03
CA TYR A 48 -6.76 14.34 21.87
C TYR A 48 -6.54 15.76 22.45
N LYS A 49 -6.01 15.86 23.67
CA LYS A 49 -5.74 17.15 24.31
C LYS A 49 -4.63 17.97 23.63
N THR A 50 -3.68 17.32 22.97
CA THR A 50 -2.68 17.99 22.13
C THR A 50 -3.34 18.61 20.89
N ILE A 51 -4.28 17.89 20.28
CA ILE A 51 -5.03 18.37 19.10
C ILE A 51 -6.06 19.45 19.50
N HIS A 52 -6.68 19.29 20.67
CA HIS A 52 -7.76 20.14 21.21
C HIS A 52 -7.40 20.68 22.60
N PRO A 53 -6.47 21.65 22.69
CA PRO A 53 -6.04 22.21 23.97
C PRO A 53 -7.16 22.96 24.70
N GLU A 54 -8.25 23.31 24.01
CA GLU A 54 -9.46 23.92 24.59
C GLU A 54 -10.29 22.93 25.40
N ASP A 55 -10.22 21.61 25.10
CA ASP A 55 -11.08 20.60 25.72
C ASP A 55 -10.37 19.92 26.93
N LYS A 56 -9.95 20.73 27.90
CA LYS A 56 -9.14 20.26 29.04
C LYS A 56 -9.85 19.28 29.96
N ASP A 57 -11.18 19.38 30.05
CA ASP A 57 -12.00 18.59 30.97
C ASP A 57 -12.38 17.22 30.45
N VAL A 58 -12.11 16.93 29.17
CA VAL A 58 -12.38 15.60 28.59
C VAL A 58 -11.55 14.53 29.29
N THR A 59 -12.21 13.42 29.60
CA THR A 59 -11.64 12.28 30.33
C THR A 59 -11.55 11.04 29.44
N GLU A 60 -10.76 10.05 29.85
CA GLU A 60 -10.65 8.76 29.13
C GLU A 60 -12.00 8.02 28.99
N ALA A 61 -12.95 8.26 29.90
CA ALA A 61 -14.27 7.63 29.87
C ALA A 61 -15.13 8.09 28.68
N GLU A 62 -14.85 9.29 28.14
CA GLU A 62 -15.58 9.87 26.99
C GLU A 62 -15.03 9.41 25.65
N LEU A 63 -13.85 8.78 25.64
CA LEU A 63 -13.24 8.19 24.45
C LEU A 63 -13.94 6.91 24.06
N LYS A 64 -14.41 6.83 22.82
CA LYS A 64 -15.01 5.62 22.23
C LYS A 64 -14.21 5.25 21.00
N ASP A 65 -13.60 4.09 21.05
CA ASP A 65 -12.83 3.54 19.93
C ASP A 65 -13.75 3.26 18.75
N ILE A 66 -13.28 3.59 17.57
CA ILE A 66 -13.91 3.25 16.30
C ILE A 66 -12.93 2.45 15.49
N THR A 67 -13.34 1.26 15.06
CA THR A 67 -12.54 0.47 14.14
C THR A 67 -12.55 1.11 12.77
N ILE A 68 -11.38 1.45 12.25
CA ILE A 68 -11.21 1.86 10.86
C ILE A 68 -10.97 0.58 10.05
N HIS A 69 -11.83 0.33 9.07
CA HIS A 69 -11.66 -0.78 8.12
C HIS A 69 -11.01 -0.28 6.84
N ASN A 70 -9.99 -0.95 6.38
CA ASN A 70 -9.41 -0.65 5.08
C ASN A 70 -10.15 -1.37 3.95
N ILE A 71 -10.37 -0.62 2.91
CA ILE A 71 -11.04 -1.10 1.71
C ILE A 71 -10.01 -1.36 0.59
N LEU A 72 -8.82 -0.79 0.70
CA LEU A 72 -7.84 -0.77 -0.38
C LEU A 72 -6.89 -1.97 -0.35
N THR A 73 -6.64 -2.51 0.84
CA THR A 73 -5.81 -3.70 1.03
C THR A 73 -6.37 -4.45 2.24
N ASP A 74 -6.30 -5.76 2.28
CA ASP A 74 -6.66 -6.55 3.46
C ASP A 74 -5.63 -6.40 4.60
N ASP A 75 -4.72 -5.42 4.49
CA ASP A 75 -3.56 -5.23 5.36
C ASP A 75 -3.78 -4.21 6.48
N ILE A 76 -2.91 -4.32 7.44
CA ILE A 76 -2.86 -3.66 8.75
C ILE A 76 -2.71 -2.15 8.62
N TYR A 77 -3.36 -1.45 9.52
CA TYR A 77 -3.46 0.00 9.55
C TYR A 77 -2.62 0.61 10.65
N ASN A 78 -1.85 1.61 10.24
CA ASN A 78 -1.31 2.62 11.12
C ASN A 78 -2.29 3.80 11.26
N ASP A 79 -3.59 3.52 11.22
CA ASP A 79 -4.62 4.55 11.20
C ASP A 79 -5.54 4.37 12.41
N LEU A 80 -5.92 5.46 13.04
CA LEU A 80 -6.67 5.48 14.28
C LEU A 80 -7.99 6.25 14.10
N GLY A 81 -9.08 5.67 14.58
CA GLY A 81 -10.38 6.34 14.64
C GLY A 81 -10.99 6.28 16.02
N PHE A 82 -11.49 7.40 16.52
CA PHE A 82 -12.17 7.46 17.80
C PHE A 82 -13.23 8.57 17.86
N LEU A 83 -14.20 8.42 18.73
CA LEU A 83 -15.22 9.41 19.02
C LEU A 83 -14.97 10.07 20.37
N VAL A 84 -15.12 11.40 20.40
CA VAL A 84 -15.19 12.20 21.63
C VAL A 84 -16.40 13.11 21.51
N GLY A 85 -17.41 12.90 22.34
CA GLY A 85 -18.66 13.63 22.23
C GLY A 85 -19.34 13.44 20.86
N ASP A 86 -19.46 14.51 20.09
CA ASP A 86 -20.01 14.53 18.74
C ASP A 86 -18.94 14.62 17.64
N ARG A 87 -17.65 14.55 17.99
CA ARG A 87 -16.53 14.59 17.06
C ARG A 87 -16.04 13.19 16.72
N LEU A 88 -15.86 12.91 15.44
CA LEU A 88 -15.19 11.74 14.90
C LEU A 88 -13.79 12.13 14.45
N VAL A 89 -12.79 11.75 15.21
CA VAL A 89 -11.38 11.97 14.85
C VAL A 89 -10.88 10.78 14.05
N ILE A 90 -10.34 11.05 12.87
CA ILE A 90 -9.61 10.09 12.04
C ILE A 90 -8.20 10.61 11.92
N LEU A 91 -7.26 9.83 12.43
CA LEU A 91 -5.84 10.13 12.41
C LEU A 91 -5.10 9.08 11.59
N VAL A 92 -4.47 9.54 10.54
CA VAL A 92 -3.65 8.71 9.65
C VAL A 92 -2.18 8.93 10.01
N GLU A 93 -1.44 7.85 10.22
CA GLU A 93 0.00 7.95 10.31
C GLU A 93 0.57 8.20 8.90
N ALA A 94 1.21 9.34 8.69
CA ALA A 94 1.99 9.55 7.49
C ALA A 94 3.37 8.94 7.68
N GLN A 95 3.79 8.12 6.73
CA GLN A 95 5.16 7.66 6.63
C GLN A 95 6.10 8.87 6.36
N SER A 96 7.41 8.65 6.42
CA SER A 96 8.43 9.68 6.18
C SER A 96 8.36 10.34 4.79
N THR A 97 7.63 9.75 3.85
CA THR A 97 7.45 10.27 2.49
C THR A 97 6.18 11.11 2.40
N TRP A 98 6.33 12.36 1.96
CA TRP A 98 5.18 13.24 1.71
C TRP A 98 4.35 12.74 0.53
N THR A 99 3.03 12.68 0.71
CA THR A 99 2.09 12.39 -0.36
C THR A 99 0.78 13.14 -0.16
N GLU A 100 0.28 13.78 -1.20
CA GLU A 100 -1.02 14.44 -1.21
C GLU A 100 -2.19 13.45 -1.28
N ASN A 101 -1.91 12.19 -1.64
CA ASN A 101 -2.90 11.12 -1.65
C ASN A 101 -3.52 10.85 -0.27
N ILE A 102 -2.92 11.38 0.80
CA ILE A 102 -3.45 11.27 2.16
C ILE A 102 -4.87 11.81 2.27
N VAL A 103 -5.23 12.85 1.50
CA VAL A 103 -6.60 13.40 1.50
C VAL A 103 -7.59 12.36 0.98
N ILE A 104 -7.25 11.65 -0.10
CA ILE A 104 -8.11 10.59 -0.66
C ILE A 104 -8.23 9.43 0.31
N ARG A 105 -7.12 8.98 0.93
CA ARG A 105 -7.15 7.91 1.94
C ARG A 105 -8.06 8.30 3.11
N SER A 106 -7.90 9.50 3.65
CA SER A 106 -8.71 10.01 4.77
C SER A 106 -10.20 10.05 4.43
N LEU A 107 -10.57 10.45 3.21
CA LEU A 107 -11.96 10.44 2.74
C LEU A 107 -12.52 9.02 2.65
N ILE A 108 -11.76 8.05 2.14
CA ILE A 108 -12.18 6.66 2.07
C ILE A 108 -12.44 6.12 3.49
N TYR A 109 -11.53 6.36 4.42
CA TYR A 109 -11.70 5.95 5.82
C TYR A 109 -12.91 6.60 6.47
N LEU A 110 -13.11 7.89 6.25
CA LEU A 110 -14.27 8.62 6.77
C LEU A 110 -15.57 8.01 6.27
N MET A 111 -15.68 7.77 4.97
CA MET A 111 -16.92 7.24 4.38
C MET A 111 -17.23 5.82 4.86
N THR A 112 -16.22 4.97 4.99
CA THR A 112 -16.38 3.61 5.53
C THR A 112 -16.78 3.65 7.00
N THR A 113 -16.10 4.48 7.78
CA THR A 113 -16.41 4.66 9.21
C THR A 113 -17.84 5.16 9.40
N TYR A 114 -18.33 6.07 8.56
CA TYR A 114 -19.72 6.51 8.59
C TYR A 114 -20.69 5.40 8.21
N GLN A 115 -20.40 4.58 7.21
CA GLN A 115 -21.25 3.44 6.88
C GLN A 115 -21.42 2.50 8.07
N ASP A 116 -20.35 2.18 8.77
CA ASP A 116 -20.38 1.32 9.95
C ASP A 116 -21.07 2.00 11.14
N TYR A 117 -20.85 3.30 11.31
CA TYR A 117 -21.53 4.08 12.32
C TYR A 117 -23.05 4.06 12.11
N PHE A 118 -23.55 4.26 10.88
CA PHE A 118 -24.98 4.24 10.56
C PHE A 118 -25.58 2.84 10.76
N LYS A 119 -24.88 1.78 10.37
CA LYS A 119 -25.29 0.40 10.64
C LYS A 119 -25.42 0.13 12.14
N ARG A 120 -24.40 0.47 12.94
CA ARG A 120 -24.40 0.26 14.40
C ARG A 120 -25.46 1.08 15.11
N THR A 121 -25.71 2.30 14.67
CA THR A 121 -26.72 3.19 15.25
C THR A 121 -28.11 3.00 14.63
N LYS A 122 -28.29 1.99 13.76
CA LYS A 122 -29.55 1.64 13.10
C LYS A 122 -30.19 2.83 12.35
N GLN A 123 -29.38 3.69 11.75
CA GLN A 123 -29.84 4.82 10.96
C GLN A 123 -30.07 4.37 9.51
N ASN A 124 -31.19 4.79 8.92
CA ASN A 124 -31.55 4.46 7.55
C ASN A 124 -31.39 5.70 6.65
N LEU A 125 -30.45 5.64 5.71
CA LEU A 125 -30.16 6.72 4.76
C LEU A 125 -31.31 7.03 3.79
N TYR A 126 -32.23 6.07 3.60
CA TYR A 126 -33.39 6.20 2.69
C TYR A 126 -34.66 6.69 3.40
N ALA A 127 -34.62 6.86 4.73
CA ALA A 127 -35.71 7.40 5.47
C ALA A 127 -35.81 8.93 5.30
N SER A 128 -37.03 9.46 5.37
CA SER A 128 -37.25 10.92 5.32
C SER A 128 -36.70 11.68 6.53
N ARG A 129 -36.45 10.96 7.63
CA ARG A 129 -35.87 11.55 8.85
C ARG A 129 -34.38 11.82 8.63
N LYS A 130 -33.93 13.05 8.94
CA LYS A 130 -32.52 13.41 8.90
C LYS A 130 -31.71 12.51 9.85
N ILE A 131 -30.64 11.90 9.33
CA ILE A 131 -29.70 11.11 10.12
C ILE A 131 -28.89 12.00 11.05
N LYS A 132 -28.37 11.39 12.13
CA LYS A 132 -27.41 12.02 13.04
C LYS A 132 -26.03 11.44 12.76
N MET A 133 -25.05 12.29 12.60
CA MET A 133 -23.67 11.90 12.38
C MET A 133 -22.71 12.78 13.17
N PRO A 134 -21.61 12.24 13.69
CA PRO A 134 -20.59 13.02 14.36
C PRO A 134 -19.88 13.92 13.36
N LYS A 135 -19.35 15.05 13.85
CA LYS A 135 -18.54 15.98 13.04
C LYS A 135 -17.19 15.34 12.73
N PRO A 136 -16.78 15.21 11.46
CA PRO A 136 -15.51 14.61 11.12
C PRO A 136 -14.36 15.59 11.29
N GLU A 137 -13.24 15.08 11.78
CA GLU A 137 -11.98 15.79 11.85
C GLU A 137 -10.88 14.86 11.33
N LEU A 138 -10.12 15.31 10.33
CA LEU A 138 -9.13 14.54 9.62
C LEU A 138 -7.74 15.06 9.92
N TYR A 139 -6.87 14.21 10.42
CA TYR A 139 -5.50 14.53 10.80
C TYR A 139 -4.51 13.55 10.18
N VAL A 140 -3.28 14.02 10.04
CA VAL A 140 -2.12 13.21 9.68
C VAL A 140 -0.93 13.63 10.52
N ILE A 141 -0.19 12.67 11.09
CA ILE A 141 1.10 12.96 11.74
C ILE A 141 2.20 12.74 10.71
N TYR A 142 2.93 13.79 10.38
CA TYR A 142 4.07 13.71 9.46
C TYR A 142 5.37 13.52 10.24
N THR A 143 6.05 12.42 9.96
CA THR A 143 7.30 12.01 10.64
C THR A 143 8.56 12.23 9.80
N GLY A 144 8.40 12.71 8.56
CA GLY A 144 9.50 12.97 7.64
C GLY A 144 10.13 14.35 7.82
N GLU A 145 11.12 14.63 6.97
CA GLU A 145 11.77 15.93 6.91
C GLU A 145 11.29 16.72 5.69
N ARG A 146 10.86 17.95 5.93
CA ARG A 146 10.35 18.83 4.90
C ARG A 146 10.70 20.28 5.25
N LYS A 147 11.00 21.12 4.25
CA LYS A 147 11.34 22.53 4.47
C LYS A 147 10.12 23.40 4.77
N ASP A 148 9.05 23.12 4.06
CA ASP A 148 7.74 23.75 4.21
C ASP A 148 6.84 22.89 5.10
N HIS A 149 6.05 23.53 5.95
CA HIS A 149 5.15 22.85 6.89
C HIS A 149 3.71 23.34 6.65
N PRO A 150 3.04 22.88 5.56
CA PRO A 150 1.66 23.27 5.32
C PRO A 150 0.77 22.77 6.47
N GLU A 151 -0.08 23.64 6.98
CA GLU A 151 -1.00 23.29 8.07
C GLU A 151 -2.07 22.30 7.62
N TYR A 152 -2.48 22.40 6.36
CA TYR A 152 -3.50 21.55 5.76
C TYR A 152 -3.06 21.03 4.39
N ILE A 153 -3.57 19.87 4.04
CA ILE A 153 -3.62 19.37 2.66
C ILE A 153 -5.08 19.37 2.27
N SER A 154 -5.46 20.12 1.21
CA SER A 154 -6.83 20.15 0.72
C SER A 154 -6.99 19.36 -0.56
N LEU A 155 -8.17 18.79 -0.78
CA LEU A 155 -8.50 18.06 -2.00
C LEU A 155 -8.44 18.99 -3.23
N SER A 156 -8.95 20.22 -3.09
CA SER A 156 -8.97 21.21 -4.15
C SER A 156 -7.56 21.63 -4.58
N ASP A 157 -6.67 21.92 -3.64
CA ASP A 157 -5.30 22.33 -3.97
C ASP A 157 -4.49 21.18 -4.55
N ALA A 158 -4.60 19.99 -3.96
CA ALA A 158 -3.80 18.84 -4.36
C ALA A 158 -4.18 18.27 -5.73
N PHE A 159 -5.48 18.30 -6.11
CA PHE A 159 -5.97 17.58 -7.28
C PHE A 159 -6.69 18.45 -8.31
N PHE A 160 -7.15 19.64 -7.93
CA PHE A 160 -8.00 20.47 -8.79
C PHE A 160 -7.45 21.89 -9.01
N GLY A 161 -6.15 22.10 -8.79
CA GLY A 161 -5.47 23.37 -9.03
C GLY A 161 -6.04 24.54 -8.21
N GLY A 162 -6.50 24.27 -6.98
CA GLY A 162 -7.11 25.24 -6.08
C GLY A 162 -8.57 25.59 -6.37
N HIS A 163 -9.18 24.94 -7.37
CA HIS A 163 -10.60 25.14 -7.68
C HIS A 163 -11.47 24.32 -6.73
N THR A 164 -12.15 24.99 -5.83
CA THR A 164 -13.17 24.37 -4.98
C THR A 164 -14.41 24.04 -5.81
N GLY A 165 -14.70 22.75 -5.95
CA GLY A 165 -15.92 22.28 -6.62
C GLY A 165 -17.07 22.12 -5.62
N PHE A 166 -17.93 21.12 -5.88
CA PHE A 166 -19.04 20.79 -4.97
C PHE A 166 -18.61 20.10 -3.68
N ILE A 167 -17.39 19.52 -3.66
CA ILE A 167 -16.80 18.82 -2.51
C ILE A 167 -15.37 19.32 -2.35
N ASP A 168 -15.03 19.71 -1.14
CA ASP A 168 -13.65 19.90 -0.71
C ASP A 168 -13.47 19.24 0.66
N ALA A 169 -12.26 18.71 0.90
CA ALA A 169 -11.87 18.10 2.15
C ALA A 169 -10.48 18.59 2.53
N LYS A 170 -10.26 18.78 3.83
CA LYS A 170 -8.97 19.21 4.37
C LYS A 170 -8.52 18.24 5.42
N VAL A 171 -7.25 17.84 5.35
CA VAL A 171 -6.55 17.05 6.37
C VAL A 171 -5.56 17.96 7.05
N LYS A 172 -5.66 18.10 8.37
CA LYS A 172 -4.70 18.89 9.16
C LYS A 172 -3.43 18.08 9.36
N VAL A 173 -2.28 18.71 9.09
CA VAL A 173 -0.97 18.07 9.25
C VAL A 173 -0.41 18.42 10.63
N LEU A 174 -0.06 17.40 11.39
CA LEU A 174 0.56 17.51 12.70
C LEU A 174 2.04 17.19 12.57
N TYR A 175 2.86 18.09 13.09
CA TYR A 175 4.32 17.96 13.10
C TYR A 175 4.83 17.81 14.52
N GLY A 176 5.99 17.21 14.69
CA GLY A 176 6.72 17.32 15.96
C GLY A 176 7.23 18.75 16.15
N THR A 177 7.08 19.25 17.35
CA THR A 177 7.55 20.57 17.79
C THR A 177 8.65 20.39 18.85
N ASP A 178 9.13 21.48 19.42
CA ASP A 178 10.03 21.46 20.59
C ASP A 178 9.28 21.28 21.92
N GLU A 179 7.96 21.13 21.86
CA GLU A 179 7.12 20.87 23.05
C GLU A 179 7.17 19.40 23.44
N ASP A 180 7.05 19.13 24.75
CA ASP A 180 7.03 17.77 25.30
C ASP A 180 5.59 17.18 25.27
N ASP A 181 4.94 17.25 24.12
CA ASP A 181 3.65 16.62 23.87
C ASP A 181 3.79 15.23 23.24
N ILE A 182 2.72 14.44 23.29
CA ILE A 182 2.74 13.05 22.83
C ILE A 182 3.01 12.90 21.32
N ILE A 183 2.61 13.89 20.49
CA ILE A 183 2.86 13.90 19.05
C ILE A 183 4.35 14.13 18.80
N SER A 184 4.94 15.13 19.47
CA SER A 184 6.36 15.45 19.38
C SER A 184 7.25 14.31 19.86
N GLN A 185 6.85 13.64 20.96
CA GLN A 185 7.52 12.44 21.44
C GLN A 185 7.45 11.29 20.43
N TYR A 186 6.28 11.04 19.81
CA TYR A 186 6.13 10.01 18.78
C TYR A 186 6.96 10.33 17.52
N VAL A 187 6.93 11.57 17.04
CA VAL A 187 7.77 11.99 15.89
C VAL A 187 9.25 11.84 16.21
N THR A 188 9.67 12.16 17.43
CA THR A 188 11.06 11.98 17.86
C THR A 188 11.44 10.50 17.92
N PHE A 189 10.57 9.64 18.44
CA PHE A 189 10.77 8.18 18.42
C PHE A 189 11.00 7.67 16.99
N THR A 190 10.19 8.09 16.03
CA THR A 190 10.32 7.67 14.63
C THR A 190 11.61 8.20 13.98
N LYS A 191 12.04 9.43 14.31
CA LYS A 191 13.33 9.98 13.85
C LYS A 191 14.52 9.17 14.38
N VAL A 192 14.53 8.90 15.69
CA VAL A 192 15.59 8.06 16.30
C VAL A 192 15.63 6.69 15.64
N TYR A 193 14.45 6.05 15.45
CA TYR A 193 14.37 4.77 14.77
C TYR A 193 14.95 4.82 13.34
N ASN A 194 14.61 5.83 12.56
CA ASN A 194 15.13 6.01 11.20
C ASN A 194 16.64 6.24 11.16
N GLU A 195 17.19 6.94 12.15
CA GLU A 195 18.64 7.13 12.31
C GLU A 195 19.34 5.81 12.61
N GLN A 196 18.82 5.03 13.56
CA GLN A 196 19.37 3.71 13.88
C GLN A 196 19.25 2.73 12.71
N MET A 197 18.14 2.79 11.96
CA MET A 197 17.94 2.01 10.73
C MET A 197 18.99 2.30 9.66
N LYS A 198 19.41 3.56 9.51
CA LYS A 198 20.50 3.92 8.56
C LYS A 198 21.85 3.34 9.00
N GLN A 199 22.07 3.20 10.31
CA GLN A 199 23.34 2.74 10.87
C GLN A 199 23.44 1.20 10.95
N TYR A 200 22.41 0.53 11.41
CA TYR A 200 22.42 -0.91 11.73
C TYR A 200 21.53 -1.75 10.82
N GLY A 201 20.81 -1.13 9.88
CA GLY A 201 19.85 -1.83 9.02
C GLY A 201 18.62 -2.31 9.80
N ARG A 202 17.90 -3.29 9.25
CA ARG A 202 16.72 -3.91 9.87
C ARG A 202 17.14 -5.04 10.81
N THR A 203 17.55 -4.68 12.00
CA THR A 203 18.07 -5.63 12.98
C THR A 203 17.39 -5.43 14.34
N ARG A 204 17.46 -6.46 15.18
CA ARG A 204 17.05 -6.36 16.58
C ARG A 204 17.85 -5.27 17.32
N GLU A 205 19.13 -5.09 16.96
CA GLU A 205 20.01 -4.07 17.55
C GLU A 205 19.47 -2.67 17.29
N THR A 206 19.01 -2.38 16.07
CA THR A 206 18.30 -1.12 15.72
C THR A 206 17.16 -0.81 16.67
N ILE A 207 16.33 -1.81 16.95
CA ILE A 207 15.15 -1.66 17.82
C ILE A 207 15.58 -1.39 19.26
N MET A 208 16.51 -2.21 19.78
CA MET A 208 16.99 -2.08 21.16
C MET A 208 17.68 -0.73 21.39
N GLU A 209 18.51 -0.29 20.44
CA GLU A 209 19.19 0.99 20.54
C GLU A 209 18.23 2.18 20.43
N THR A 210 17.22 2.09 19.56
CA THR A 210 16.12 3.08 19.51
C THR A 210 15.42 3.22 20.86
N ILE A 211 15.03 2.10 21.45
CA ILE A 211 14.36 2.10 22.77
C ILE A 211 15.28 2.69 23.85
N ARG A 212 16.56 2.31 23.85
CA ARG A 212 17.54 2.84 24.81
C ARG A 212 17.67 4.34 24.71
N ILE A 213 17.92 4.87 23.50
CA ILE A 213 18.09 6.30 23.24
C ILE A 213 16.83 7.07 23.62
N CYS A 214 15.64 6.57 23.25
CA CYS A 214 14.39 7.23 23.57
C CYS A 214 14.15 7.29 25.08
N LYS A 215 14.43 6.21 25.81
CA LYS A 215 14.32 6.19 27.28
C LYS A 215 15.30 7.17 27.93
N ASP A 216 16.54 7.29 27.43
CA ASP A 216 17.54 8.21 27.94
C ASP A 216 17.15 9.68 27.70
N LYS A 217 16.50 9.96 26.55
CA LYS A 217 15.99 11.28 26.17
C LYS A 217 14.61 11.63 26.75
N ASN A 218 14.03 10.76 27.58
CA ASN A 218 12.67 10.89 28.12
C ASN A 218 11.55 10.86 27.05
N VAL A 219 11.80 10.30 25.87
CA VAL A 219 10.84 10.19 24.77
C VAL A 219 10.03 8.89 24.94
N LEU A 220 8.72 8.99 25.05
CA LEU A 220 7.80 7.87 25.31
C LEU A 220 8.29 6.94 26.45
N ARG A 221 9.02 7.49 27.42
CA ARG A 221 9.79 6.70 28.39
C ARG A 221 8.92 5.73 29.19
N GLU A 222 7.79 6.20 29.70
CA GLU A 222 6.90 5.35 30.50
C GLU A 222 6.31 4.21 29.65
N TYR A 223 5.87 4.51 28.44
CA TYR A 223 5.37 3.52 27.48
C TYR A 223 6.44 2.46 27.16
N LEU A 224 7.63 2.90 26.77
CA LEU A 224 8.73 2.02 26.42
C LEU A 224 9.26 1.20 27.62
N GLN A 225 9.21 1.72 28.83
CA GLN A 225 9.57 0.94 30.03
C GLN A 225 8.55 -0.13 30.37
N SER A 226 7.27 0.20 30.28
CA SER A 226 6.19 -0.71 30.68
C SER A 226 5.91 -1.80 29.64
N ARG A 227 6.18 -1.54 28.34
CA ARG A 227 5.83 -2.42 27.20
C ARG A 227 7.01 -2.78 26.31
N GLU A 228 8.25 -2.74 26.80
CA GLU A 228 9.46 -2.96 25.98
C GLU A 228 9.40 -4.23 25.15
N LYS A 229 9.04 -5.37 25.78
CA LYS A 229 8.97 -6.66 25.07
C LYS A 229 7.93 -6.67 23.95
N GLU A 230 6.79 -6.03 24.18
CA GLU A 230 5.70 -5.90 23.21
C GLU A 230 6.13 -5.03 22.05
N VAL A 231 6.72 -3.87 22.32
CA VAL A 231 7.26 -2.96 21.28
C VAL A 231 8.32 -3.64 20.43
N VAL A 232 9.27 -4.35 21.05
CA VAL A 232 10.30 -5.14 20.33
C VAL A 232 9.64 -6.18 19.43
N SER A 233 8.64 -6.91 19.93
CA SER A 233 7.94 -7.92 19.14
C SER A 233 7.21 -7.31 17.94
N ILE A 234 6.49 -6.21 18.14
CA ILE A 234 5.79 -5.48 17.07
C ILE A 234 6.78 -5.01 16.00
N MET A 235 7.88 -4.39 16.39
CA MET A 235 8.86 -3.84 15.45
C MET A 235 9.59 -4.94 14.66
N LEU A 236 9.93 -6.06 15.31
CA LEU A 236 10.51 -7.23 14.62
C LEU A 236 9.54 -7.82 13.59
N ALA A 237 8.28 -7.95 13.99
CA ALA A 237 7.24 -8.46 13.11
C ALA A 237 7.05 -7.58 11.84
N MET A 238 7.16 -6.27 11.97
CA MET A 238 7.13 -5.35 10.82
C MET A 238 8.32 -5.54 9.85
N TYR A 239 9.45 -6.05 10.33
CA TYR A 239 10.58 -6.36 9.45
C TYR A 239 10.29 -7.57 8.57
N ASP A 240 9.81 -8.65 9.18
CA ASP A 240 9.49 -9.88 8.47
C ASP A 240 8.41 -9.66 7.41
N GLU A 241 7.35 -8.89 7.76
CA GLU A 241 6.25 -8.57 6.86
C GLU A 241 6.70 -7.76 5.63
N LYS A 242 7.52 -6.73 5.84
CA LYS A 242 8.06 -5.92 4.73
C LYS A 242 9.01 -6.71 3.82
N GLU A 243 9.71 -7.68 4.36
CA GLU A 243 10.60 -8.56 3.59
C GLU A 243 9.79 -9.54 2.75
N ILE A 244 8.80 -10.19 3.33
CA ILE A 244 7.85 -11.07 2.62
C ILE A 244 7.11 -10.32 1.50
N LEU A 245 6.60 -9.11 1.78
CA LEU A 245 5.93 -8.29 0.77
C LEU A 245 6.88 -7.88 -0.36
N ARG A 246 8.15 -7.57 -0.07
CA ARG A 246 9.14 -7.26 -1.09
C ARG A 246 9.43 -8.47 -1.96
N GLU A 247 9.65 -9.64 -1.38
CA GLU A 247 9.86 -10.89 -2.11
C GLU A 247 8.66 -11.20 -3.01
N TYR A 248 7.44 -11.04 -2.51
CA TYR A 248 6.21 -11.22 -3.28
C TYR A 248 6.12 -10.25 -4.47
N ILE A 249 6.40 -8.95 -4.27
CA ILE A 249 6.38 -7.96 -5.34
C ILE A 249 7.46 -8.26 -6.40
N GLU A 250 8.64 -8.70 -6.01
CA GLU A 250 9.70 -9.10 -6.95
C GLU A 250 9.31 -10.36 -7.73
N TYR A 251 8.69 -11.32 -7.09
CA TYR A 251 8.13 -12.51 -7.72
C TYR A 251 7.09 -12.17 -8.78
N GLU A 252 6.08 -11.36 -8.43
CA GLU A 252 5.04 -10.91 -9.36
C GLU A 252 5.61 -10.14 -10.56
N LYS A 253 6.57 -9.25 -10.33
CA LYS A 253 7.26 -8.53 -11.41
C LYS A 253 8.00 -9.47 -12.35
N TYR A 254 8.68 -10.47 -11.82
CA TYR A 254 9.40 -11.46 -12.63
C TYR A 254 8.44 -12.25 -13.53
N HIS A 255 7.34 -12.75 -12.98
CA HIS A 255 6.35 -13.52 -13.74
C HIS A 255 5.61 -12.67 -14.77
N ALA A 256 5.24 -11.44 -14.44
CA ALA A 256 4.66 -10.50 -15.39
C ALA A 256 5.59 -10.21 -16.57
N ALA A 257 6.90 -10.06 -16.31
CA ALA A 257 7.90 -9.85 -17.35
C ALA A 257 8.07 -11.10 -18.22
N GLU A 258 8.06 -12.31 -17.63
CA GLU A 258 8.14 -13.57 -18.37
C GLU A 258 6.91 -13.79 -19.27
N GLU A 259 5.71 -13.52 -18.77
CA GLU A 259 4.48 -13.60 -19.57
C GLU A 259 4.47 -12.58 -20.72
N ALA A 260 4.91 -11.35 -20.45
CA ALA A 260 5.02 -10.33 -21.48
C ALA A 260 6.03 -10.74 -22.57
N ALA A 261 7.17 -11.30 -22.18
CA ALA A 261 8.17 -11.82 -23.13
C ALA A 261 7.62 -13.00 -23.98
N LYS A 262 6.87 -13.92 -23.35
CA LYS A 262 6.22 -15.03 -24.06
C LYS A 262 5.19 -14.52 -25.07
N LYS A 263 4.34 -13.57 -24.69
CA LYS A 263 3.35 -12.96 -25.58
C LYS A 263 4.03 -12.22 -26.75
N ALA A 264 5.05 -11.43 -26.49
CA ALA A 264 5.81 -10.72 -27.52
C ALA A 264 6.49 -11.68 -28.51
N ALA A 265 7.07 -12.78 -28.01
CA ALA A 265 7.66 -13.82 -28.85
C ALA A 265 6.61 -14.51 -29.75
N GLN A 266 5.43 -14.81 -29.20
CA GLN A 266 4.33 -15.42 -29.97
C GLN A 266 3.80 -14.46 -31.04
N GLU A 267 3.65 -13.19 -30.72
CA GLU A 267 3.22 -12.16 -31.68
C GLU A 267 4.26 -11.95 -32.78
N ALA A 268 5.54 -11.91 -32.43
CA ALA A 268 6.63 -11.80 -33.40
C ALA A 268 6.65 -13.01 -34.35
N THR A 269 6.46 -14.23 -33.82
CA THR A 269 6.37 -15.46 -34.64
C THR A 269 5.16 -15.41 -35.58
N LYS A 270 3.98 -15.04 -35.06
CA LYS A 270 2.77 -14.90 -35.89
C LYS A 270 2.95 -13.88 -37.03
N LYS A 271 3.58 -12.74 -36.71
CA LYS A 271 3.87 -11.70 -37.70
C LYS A 271 4.85 -12.19 -38.77
N ALA A 272 5.93 -12.83 -38.36
CA ALA A 272 6.93 -13.40 -39.28
C ALA A 272 6.32 -14.48 -40.20
N THR A 273 5.48 -15.37 -39.64
CA THR A 273 4.78 -16.39 -40.44
C THR A 273 3.83 -15.76 -41.46
N LYS A 274 3.08 -14.72 -41.06
CA LYS A 274 2.19 -14.00 -41.97
C LYS A 274 2.97 -13.33 -43.11
N GLU A 275 4.04 -12.61 -42.78
CA GLU A 275 4.92 -11.99 -43.79
C GLU A 275 5.55 -13.03 -44.74
N ALA A 276 5.96 -14.17 -44.23
CA ALA A 276 6.50 -15.27 -45.04
C ALA A 276 5.43 -15.83 -45.99
N LYS A 277 4.19 -16.05 -45.54
CA LYS A 277 3.06 -16.46 -46.39
C LYS A 277 2.79 -15.47 -47.52
N GLU A 278 2.68 -14.17 -47.18
CA GLU A 278 2.43 -13.11 -48.17
C GLU A 278 3.55 -13.04 -49.21
N ASN A 279 4.81 -13.18 -48.82
CA ASN A 279 5.96 -13.16 -49.71
C ASN A 279 5.98 -14.41 -50.60
N ALA A 280 5.69 -15.61 -50.06
CA ALA A 280 5.58 -16.83 -50.85
C ALA A 280 4.49 -16.69 -51.93
N ILE A 281 3.31 -16.20 -51.58
CA ILE A 281 2.20 -15.95 -52.53
C ILE A 281 2.62 -14.97 -53.61
N LYS A 282 3.29 -13.87 -53.29
CA LYS A 282 3.79 -12.87 -54.25
C LYS A 282 4.79 -13.50 -55.23
N MET A 283 5.72 -14.33 -54.75
CA MET A 283 6.72 -14.98 -55.57
C MET A 283 6.11 -16.04 -56.52
N ILE A 284 5.10 -16.77 -56.05
CA ILE A 284 4.37 -17.74 -56.87
C ILE A 284 3.58 -17.02 -58.00
N LYS A 285 2.83 -15.97 -57.62
CA LYS A 285 2.08 -15.16 -58.63
C LYS A 285 2.98 -14.48 -59.66
N ALA A 286 4.23 -14.19 -59.30
CA ALA A 286 5.24 -13.64 -60.20
C ALA A 286 5.97 -14.71 -61.06
N GLY A 287 5.62 -16.00 -60.90
CA GLY A 287 6.27 -17.10 -61.59
C GLY A 287 7.73 -17.39 -61.19
N LYS A 288 8.13 -16.87 -60.00
CA LYS A 288 9.52 -17.00 -59.50
C LYS A 288 9.72 -18.14 -58.52
N LEU A 289 8.64 -18.78 -58.07
CA LEU A 289 8.66 -19.88 -57.08
C LEU A 289 7.54 -20.86 -57.42
N SER A 290 7.80 -22.16 -57.33
CA SER A 290 6.76 -23.21 -57.34
C SER A 290 6.25 -23.50 -55.92
N ILE A 291 5.03 -24.07 -55.82
CA ILE A 291 4.47 -24.43 -54.51
C ILE A 291 5.34 -25.51 -53.81
N GLU A 292 5.97 -26.37 -54.61
CA GLU A 292 6.81 -27.51 -54.14
C GLU A 292 8.14 -27.01 -53.56
N ASP A 293 8.60 -25.83 -53.98
CA ASP A 293 9.85 -25.23 -53.52
C ASP A 293 9.69 -24.37 -52.23
N ILE A 294 8.44 -24.10 -51.79
CA ILE A 294 8.20 -23.25 -50.57
C ILE A 294 9.01 -23.76 -49.38
N PRO A 295 9.06 -25.07 -49.04
CA PRO A 295 9.79 -25.51 -47.84
C PRO A 295 11.29 -25.22 -47.89
N GLN A 296 11.86 -25.14 -49.09
CA GLN A 296 13.28 -24.86 -49.28
C GLN A 296 13.62 -23.37 -49.02
N PHE A 297 12.74 -22.47 -49.44
CA PHE A 297 12.98 -21.01 -49.36
C PHE A 297 12.36 -20.37 -48.14
N PHE A 298 11.30 -20.96 -47.56
CA PHE A 298 10.55 -20.44 -46.40
C PHE A 298 10.50 -21.49 -45.30
N THR A 299 11.65 -21.74 -44.65
CA THR A 299 11.80 -22.75 -43.60
C THR A 299 10.97 -22.51 -42.34
N SER A 300 10.42 -21.31 -42.19
CA SER A 300 9.52 -20.94 -41.05
C SER A 300 8.06 -21.32 -41.28
N LEU A 301 7.67 -21.72 -42.52
CA LEU A 301 6.31 -22.11 -42.83
C LEU A 301 6.10 -23.62 -42.56
N THR A 302 5.02 -23.92 -41.86
CA THR A 302 4.61 -25.30 -41.58
C THR A 302 3.91 -25.95 -42.78
N PRO A 303 3.79 -27.29 -42.84
CA PRO A 303 3.00 -27.96 -43.86
C PRO A 303 1.53 -27.47 -43.94
N GLU A 304 0.96 -27.07 -42.79
CA GLU A 304 -0.38 -26.49 -42.71
C GLU A 304 -0.43 -25.12 -43.39
N ASP A 305 0.57 -24.27 -43.13
CA ASP A 305 0.70 -22.96 -43.78
C ASP A 305 0.78 -23.07 -45.28
N ILE A 306 1.51 -24.08 -45.80
CA ILE A 306 1.64 -24.33 -47.24
C ILE A 306 0.31 -24.78 -47.85
N LYS A 307 -0.48 -25.58 -47.13
CA LYS A 307 -1.83 -25.96 -47.55
C LYS A 307 -2.77 -24.77 -47.66
N GLU A 308 -2.68 -23.84 -46.72
CA GLU A 308 -3.45 -22.58 -46.74
C GLU A 308 -3.07 -21.72 -47.96
N ILE A 309 -1.77 -21.56 -48.23
CA ILE A 309 -1.27 -20.84 -49.43
C ILE A 309 -1.82 -21.46 -50.70
N LYS A 310 -1.79 -22.79 -50.81
CA LYS A 310 -2.32 -23.52 -51.97
C LYS A 310 -3.82 -23.30 -52.15
N LYS A 311 -4.58 -23.32 -51.06
CA LYS A 311 -6.02 -23.07 -51.08
C LYS A 311 -6.35 -21.61 -51.51
N GLU A 312 -5.60 -20.64 -51.02
CA GLU A 312 -5.77 -19.23 -51.37
C GLU A 312 -5.47 -18.96 -52.87
N LEU A 313 -4.42 -19.58 -53.37
CA LEU A 313 -4.07 -19.45 -54.80
C LEU A 313 -5.11 -20.11 -55.71
N MET A 314 -5.77 -21.21 -55.30
CA MET A 314 -6.85 -21.86 -56.10
C MET A 314 -8.17 -21.10 -56.08
N GLN A 315 -8.40 -20.23 -55.08
CA GLN A 315 -9.60 -19.40 -54.99
C GLN A 315 -9.49 -18.08 -55.78
N THR A 316 -8.30 -17.76 -56.24
CA THR A 316 -8.02 -16.49 -56.93
C THR A 316 -7.90 -16.69 -58.47
N VAL A 317 -8.15 -17.89 -58.98
CA VAL A 317 -8.30 -18.24 -60.42
C VAL A 317 -9.78 -18.40 -60.72
#